data_b0c2cd348d5e7245128e80bcf261cad0
#
_entry.id   b0c2cd348d5e7245128e80bcf261cad0
#
_cell.length_a   1.000
_cell.length_b   1.000
_cell.length_c   1.000
_cell.angle_alpha   90.00
_cell.angle_beta   90.00
_cell.angle_gamma   90.00
#
_symmetry.space_group_name_H-M   'P 1'
#
loop_
_entity.id
_entity.type
_entity.pdbx_description
1 polymer ?
#
loop_
_entity_poly.entity_id
_entity_poly.type
_entity_poly.pdbx_seq_one_letter_code
_entity_poly.pdbx_strand_id
1 'polypeptide(L)'
;MIRAESVSKLVSFMNERGLDAVLVCPSEELKFLAGFTPMMCERFQGLFIKNDGDCFYVCNLIYKDELLHAIPGVRVMSWFDGEVMAESVRKILESEGLAGKSIGVNSTAPAFNVLEIAAAAWVRFVNAKPMLEETRIIKTAEELENLRLSAAITDKVFSDVTGFIRPGMREAEIKDFLFAEMERHGGVKPWAIVASGPNSAFPHYLGGERAIETLDVVLLDFGCTYNDMCSDMSRTVFVGGVTDEQRNVYEICRRATETGQAACCEGAFIPDIDKAARDVIDNAGYGEYFINRVGHGIGYMGHEAPDIKASNPKRLEKGMCFSIEPGVNLPGKFGMRVENIVAITETGTEVLNKSTHELIII
;
A
#
# COMPACT_ATOMS: atom_id res chain seq x y z
N MET A 1 -1.17 18.95 11.84
CA MET A 1 -1.85 20.09 11.16
C MET A 1 -2.44 19.59 9.86
N ILE A 2 -3.65 20.02 9.48
CA ILE A 2 -4.29 19.60 8.22
C ILE A 2 -3.48 20.12 7.03
N ARG A 3 -3.23 19.25 6.03
CA ARG A 3 -2.46 19.58 4.81
C ARG A 3 -3.33 20.40 3.85
N ALA A 4 -3.17 21.70 3.85
CA ALA A 4 -4.00 22.64 3.07
C ALA A 4 -3.99 22.34 1.56
N GLU A 5 -2.84 22.00 0.99
CA GLU A 5 -2.72 21.67 -0.44
C GLU A 5 -3.55 20.43 -0.80
N SER A 6 -3.46 19.37 0.00
CA SER A 6 -4.23 18.14 -0.23
C SER A 6 -5.73 18.35 -0.07
N VAL A 7 -6.12 19.18 0.91
CA VAL A 7 -7.53 19.59 1.07
C VAL A 7 -8.00 20.39 -0.15
N SER A 8 -7.20 21.33 -0.66
CA SER A 8 -7.56 22.10 -1.85
C SER A 8 -7.74 21.21 -3.10
N LYS A 9 -6.87 20.22 -3.31
CA LYS A 9 -7.03 19.21 -4.37
C LYS A 9 -8.32 18.42 -4.19
N LEU A 10 -8.59 17.96 -2.95
CA LEU A 10 -9.80 17.19 -2.64
C LEU A 10 -11.07 18.02 -2.88
N VAL A 11 -11.07 19.29 -2.52
CA VAL A 11 -12.18 20.24 -2.79
C VAL A 11 -12.44 20.36 -4.30
N SER A 12 -11.39 20.50 -5.12
CA SER A 12 -11.55 20.50 -6.57
C SER A 12 -12.24 19.24 -7.08
N PHE A 13 -11.77 18.07 -6.64
CA PHE A 13 -12.37 16.78 -7.02
C PHE A 13 -13.81 16.61 -6.53
N MET A 14 -14.15 17.12 -5.34
CA MET A 14 -15.53 17.11 -4.84
C MET A 14 -16.45 17.97 -5.71
N ASN A 15 -16.02 19.17 -6.06
CA ASN A 15 -16.81 20.09 -6.89
C ASN A 15 -17.06 19.52 -8.29
N GLU A 16 -16.06 18.88 -8.92
CA GLU A 16 -16.20 18.21 -10.22
C GLU A 16 -17.24 17.07 -10.18
N ARG A 17 -17.39 16.42 -9.01
CA ARG A 17 -18.26 15.24 -8.82
C ARG A 17 -19.58 15.56 -8.14
N GLY A 18 -19.83 16.83 -7.80
CA GLY A 18 -21.03 17.29 -7.10
C GLY A 18 -21.18 16.69 -5.71
N LEU A 19 -20.08 16.55 -4.96
CA LEU A 19 -20.10 16.13 -3.56
C LEU A 19 -20.10 17.34 -2.63
N ASP A 20 -20.85 17.23 -1.55
CA ASP A 20 -20.96 18.30 -0.56
C ASP A 20 -19.87 18.20 0.51
N ALA A 21 -19.36 16.99 0.79
CA ALA A 21 -18.27 16.75 1.72
C ALA A 21 -17.58 15.40 1.46
N VAL A 22 -16.44 15.18 2.11
CA VAL A 22 -15.80 13.87 2.28
C VAL A 22 -15.61 13.60 3.77
N LEU A 23 -16.01 12.41 4.21
CA LEU A 23 -15.75 11.84 5.52
C LEU A 23 -14.52 10.92 5.42
N VAL A 24 -13.51 11.19 6.23
CA VAL A 24 -12.32 10.35 6.36
C VAL A 24 -12.26 9.79 7.78
N CYS A 25 -12.62 8.53 7.92
CA CYS A 25 -12.50 7.77 9.17
C CYS A 25 -11.03 7.39 9.45
N PRO A 26 -10.69 6.95 10.69
CA PRO A 26 -9.33 6.55 11.07
C PRO A 26 -8.68 5.63 10.04
N SER A 27 -7.49 6.04 9.56
CA SER A 27 -6.80 5.40 8.43
C SER A 27 -5.47 6.10 8.14
N GLU A 28 -4.66 5.52 7.28
CA GLU A 28 -3.47 6.21 6.74
C GLU A 28 -3.87 7.42 5.87
N GLU A 29 -5.06 7.43 5.22
CA GLU A 29 -5.59 8.65 4.57
C GLU A 29 -5.80 9.78 5.56
N LEU A 30 -6.38 9.49 6.72
CA LEU A 30 -6.57 10.50 7.77
C LEU A 30 -5.21 10.98 8.29
N LYS A 31 -4.26 10.07 8.52
CA LYS A 31 -2.90 10.40 8.93
C LYS A 31 -2.22 11.29 7.90
N PHE A 32 -2.34 10.97 6.62
CA PHE A 32 -1.81 11.80 5.53
C PHE A 32 -2.41 13.21 5.55
N LEU A 33 -3.73 13.34 5.68
CA LEU A 33 -4.42 14.64 5.62
C LEU A 33 -4.24 15.48 6.87
N ALA A 34 -4.23 14.88 8.07
CA ALA A 34 -4.29 15.57 9.35
C ALA A 34 -3.02 15.43 10.21
N GLY A 35 -2.06 14.61 9.79
CA GLY A 35 -0.84 14.31 10.55
C GLY A 35 -1.05 13.38 11.75
N PHE A 36 -2.27 12.89 11.95
CA PHE A 36 -2.65 12.02 13.07
C PHE A 36 -3.78 11.08 12.66
N THR A 37 -3.79 9.88 13.19
CA THR A 37 -4.92 8.95 13.12
C THR A 37 -5.12 8.32 14.50
N PRO A 38 -6.33 8.44 15.10
CA PRO A 38 -6.63 7.77 16.36
C PRO A 38 -6.78 6.27 16.14
N MET A 39 -6.78 5.52 17.24
CA MET A 39 -7.09 4.11 17.24
C MET A 39 -8.50 3.85 16.69
N MET A 40 -8.60 2.90 15.76
CA MET A 40 -9.89 2.45 15.26
C MET A 40 -10.60 1.59 16.30
N CYS A 41 -11.86 1.90 16.59
CA CYS A 41 -12.71 1.12 17.48
C CYS A 41 -14.16 1.15 16.98
N GLU A 42 -15.10 0.59 17.76
CA GLU A 42 -16.53 0.56 17.45
C GLU A 42 -17.21 1.93 17.49
N ARG A 43 -16.62 2.91 18.18
CA ARG A 43 -17.17 4.26 18.28
C ARG A 43 -16.90 5.06 17.03
N PHE A 44 -17.95 5.56 16.42
CA PHE A 44 -17.83 6.39 15.22
C PHE A 44 -16.98 7.64 15.45
N GLN A 45 -16.04 7.85 14.54
CA GLN A 45 -15.25 9.08 14.47
C GLN A 45 -14.73 9.31 13.05
N GLY A 46 -14.51 10.57 12.68
CA GLY A 46 -13.92 10.94 11.40
C GLY A 46 -13.86 12.42 11.16
N LEU A 47 -12.96 12.79 10.23
CA LEU A 47 -12.78 14.14 9.72
C LEU A 47 -13.76 14.37 8.56
N PHE A 48 -14.61 15.37 8.68
CA PHE A 48 -15.38 15.88 7.56
C PHE A 48 -14.66 17.06 6.92
N ILE A 49 -14.52 17.02 5.61
CA ILE A 49 -13.97 18.08 4.77
C ILE A 49 -15.08 18.49 3.83
N LYS A 50 -15.56 19.73 3.92
CA LYS A 50 -16.63 20.27 3.08
C LYS A 50 -16.09 20.76 1.74
N ASN A 51 -16.95 20.90 0.76
CA ASN A 51 -16.59 21.36 -0.59
C ASN A 51 -16.19 22.85 -0.67
N ASP A 52 -16.32 23.59 0.42
CA ASP A 52 -15.77 24.94 0.61
C ASP A 52 -14.40 24.95 1.32
N GLY A 53 -13.91 23.79 1.72
CA GLY A 53 -12.62 23.60 2.42
C GLY A 53 -12.73 23.69 3.95
N ASP A 54 -13.91 23.98 4.51
CA ASP A 54 -14.10 23.94 5.96
C ASP A 54 -14.03 22.52 6.47
N CYS A 55 -13.40 22.35 7.64
CA CYS A 55 -13.14 21.02 8.23
C CYS A 55 -13.62 20.96 9.68
N PHE A 56 -14.25 19.86 10.04
CA PHE A 56 -14.57 19.53 11.42
C PHE A 56 -14.40 18.04 11.69
N TYR A 57 -14.06 17.69 12.92
CA TYR A 57 -13.92 16.30 13.34
C TYR A 57 -15.10 15.90 14.24
N VAL A 58 -15.69 14.74 13.95
CA VAL A 58 -16.73 14.13 14.81
C VAL A 58 -16.14 12.95 15.55
N CYS A 59 -16.30 12.90 16.87
CA CYS A 59 -15.83 11.76 17.68
C CYS A 59 -16.69 11.54 18.91
N ASN A 60 -16.51 10.38 19.55
CA ASN A 60 -17.01 10.21 20.92
C ASN A 60 -16.25 11.15 21.88
N LEU A 61 -16.95 11.64 22.89
CA LEU A 61 -16.43 12.62 23.86
C LEU A 61 -15.11 12.17 24.52
N ILE A 62 -14.89 10.87 24.70
CA ILE A 62 -13.67 10.33 25.30
C ILE A 62 -12.39 10.63 24.50
N TYR A 63 -12.48 10.91 23.21
CA TYR A 63 -11.35 11.20 22.32
C TYR A 63 -11.12 12.71 22.07
N LYS A 64 -12.03 13.56 22.58
CA LYS A 64 -12.04 14.98 22.23
C LYS A 64 -10.75 15.70 22.57
N ASP A 65 -10.25 15.53 23.79
CA ASP A 65 -9.06 16.25 24.27
C ASP A 65 -7.79 15.78 23.52
N GLU A 66 -7.67 14.49 23.25
CA GLU A 66 -6.60 13.94 22.44
C GLU A 66 -6.60 14.55 21.03
N LEU A 67 -7.76 14.63 20.37
CA LEU A 67 -7.90 15.20 19.03
C LEU A 67 -7.59 16.70 18.99
N LEU A 68 -8.03 17.47 19.97
CA LEU A 68 -7.72 18.89 20.07
C LEU A 68 -6.21 19.13 20.24
N HIS A 69 -5.52 18.21 20.92
CA HIS A 69 -4.08 18.24 21.06
C HIS A 69 -3.35 17.81 19.76
N ALA A 70 -3.81 16.73 19.15
CA ALA A 70 -3.16 16.11 17.97
C ALA A 70 -3.38 16.91 16.67
N ILE A 71 -4.55 17.53 16.51
CA ILE A 71 -4.92 18.33 15.32
C ILE A 71 -5.31 19.75 15.75
N PRO A 72 -4.34 20.60 16.11
CA PRO A 72 -4.62 21.96 16.55
C PRO A 72 -5.39 22.78 15.52
N GLY A 73 -6.44 23.48 15.97
CA GLY A 73 -7.26 24.35 15.15
C GLY A 73 -8.41 23.65 14.42
N VAL A 74 -8.54 22.33 14.50
CA VAL A 74 -9.73 21.64 14.00
C VAL A 74 -10.92 21.86 14.93
N ARG A 75 -12.11 22.08 14.40
CA ARG A 75 -13.36 22.06 15.18
C ARG A 75 -13.72 20.63 15.53
N VAL A 76 -13.89 20.32 16.84
CA VAL A 76 -14.27 18.97 17.29
C VAL A 76 -15.70 18.99 17.83
N MET A 77 -16.56 18.20 17.21
CA MET A 77 -17.96 17.98 17.61
C MET A 77 -18.09 16.57 18.21
N SER A 78 -18.74 16.45 19.35
CA SER A 78 -18.71 15.19 20.08
C SER A 78 -20.10 14.66 20.39
N TRP A 79 -20.20 13.34 20.46
CA TRP A 79 -21.31 12.57 21.00
C TRP A 79 -20.81 11.73 22.19
N PHE A 80 -21.68 11.17 23.02
CA PHE A 80 -21.25 10.35 24.16
C PHE A 80 -22.05 9.04 24.27
N ASP A 81 -21.52 8.07 25.00
CA ASP A 81 -22.06 6.70 25.06
C ASP A 81 -23.50 6.60 25.62
N GLY A 82 -24.01 7.65 26.26
CA GLY A 82 -25.42 7.73 26.71
C GLY A 82 -26.41 8.16 25.62
N GLU A 83 -25.94 8.44 24.41
CA GLU A 83 -26.76 8.87 23.27
C GLU A 83 -26.83 7.79 22.19
N VAL A 84 -27.86 7.90 21.33
CA VAL A 84 -27.90 7.13 20.09
C VAL A 84 -26.95 7.82 19.09
N MET A 85 -25.83 7.19 18.78
CA MET A 85 -24.75 7.76 17.95
C MET A 85 -25.27 8.38 16.66
N ALA A 86 -26.08 7.64 15.89
CA ALA A 86 -26.58 8.11 14.60
C ALA A 86 -27.46 9.37 14.70
N GLU A 87 -28.25 9.48 15.78
CA GLU A 87 -29.08 10.66 16.04
C GLU A 87 -28.25 11.88 16.47
N SER A 88 -27.18 11.68 17.23
CA SER A 88 -26.27 12.76 17.60
C SER A 88 -25.48 13.25 16.40
N VAL A 89 -24.98 12.33 15.56
CA VAL A 89 -24.30 12.66 14.31
C VAL A 89 -25.27 13.35 13.33
N ARG A 90 -26.55 12.91 13.24
CA ARG A 90 -27.57 13.62 12.44
C ARG A 90 -27.68 15.09 12.82
N LYS A 91 -27.81 15.40 14.13
CA LYS A 91 -27.90 16.80 14.60
C LYS A 91 -26.65 17.61 14.23
N ILE A 92 -25.47 17.00 14.30
CA ILE A 92 -24.22 17.63 13.87
C ILE A 92 -24.29 17.92 12.37
N LEU A 93 -24.66 16.94 11.55
CA LEU A 93 -24.74 17.11 10.09
C LEU A 93 -25.82 18.14 9.69
N GLU A 94 -26.93 18.23 10.41
CA GLU A 94 -27.94 19.28 10.23
C GLU A 94 -27.36 20.66 10.51
N SER A 95 -26.63 20.84 11.62
CA SER A 95 -26.00 22.13 11.97
C SER A 95 -24.92 22.56 10.98
N GLU A 96 -24.26 21.60 10.34
CA GLU A 96 -23.23 21.83 9.30
C GLU A 96 -23.81 21.90 7.87
N GLY A 97 -25.13 21.76 7.69
CA GLY A 97 -25.79 21.82 6.40
C GLY A 97 -25.56 20.59 5.51
N LEU A 98 -25.19 19.47 6.11
CA LEU A 98 -24.84 18.22 5.40
C LEU A 98 -25.94 17.15 5.43
N ALA A 99 -27.03 17.33 6.21
CA ALA A 99 -28.16 16.40 6.18
C ALA A 99 -28.82 16.39 4.78
N GLY A 100 -29.15 15.22 4.26
CA GLY A 100 -29.70 15.02 2.93
C GLY A 100 -28.70 15.22 1.78
N LYS A 101 -27.42 15.38 2.07
CA LYS A 101 -26.35 15.66 1.11
C LYS A 101 -25.60 14.42 0.63
N SER A 102 -24.77 14.60 -0.40
CA SER A 102 -23.89 13.55 -0.93
C SER A 102 -22.51 13.67 -0.30
N ILE A 103 -22.08 12.65 0.45
CA ILE A 103 -20.81 12.63 1.18
C ILE A 103 -19.95 11.48 0.67
N GLY A 104 -18.74 11.79 0.22
CA GLY A 104 -17.72 10.79 -0.07
C GLY A 104 -17.23 10.12 1.22
N VAL A 105 -16.86 8.84 1.17
CA VAL A 105 -16.33 8.14 2.35
C VAL A 105 -15.13 7.29 1.96
N ASN A 106 -14.11 7.23 2.83
CA ASN A 106 -12.92 6.42 2.61
C ASN A 106 -13.18 4.92 2.85
N SER A 107 -12.26 4.08 2.38
CA SER A 107 -12.42 2.62 2.36
C SER A 107 -12.43 1.95 3.74
N THR A 108 -11.90 2.61 4.77
CA THR A 108 -11.81 2.08 6.14
C THR A 108 -12.99 2.47 7.03
N ALA A 109 -13.93 3.27 6.51
CA ALA A 109 -15.11 3.65 7.28
C ALA A 109 -15.94 2.41 7.65
N PRO A 110 -16.27 2.22 8.96
CA PRO A 110 -17.06 1.06 9.37
C PRO A 110 -18.45 1.10 8.72
N ALA A 111 -18.78 0.07 7.95
CA ALA A 111 -20.01 0.03 7.16
C ALA A 111 -21.28 0.21 8.01
N PHE A 112 -21.32 -0.38 9.23
CA PHE A 112 -22.46 -0.26 10.10
C PHE A 112 -22.72 1.20 10.54
N ASN A 113 -21.68 1.97 10.88
CA ASN A 113 -21.80 3.39 11.21
C ASN A 113 -22.29 4.20 10.01
N VAL A 114 -21.73 3.94 8.81
CA VAL A 114 -22.13 4.61 7.58
C VAL A 114 -23.62 4.37 7.28
N LEU A 115 -24.10 3.12 7.44
CA LEU A 115 -25.49 2.76 7.18
C LEU A 115 -26.45 3.42 8.19
N GLU A 116 -26.11 3.44 9.48
CA GLU A 116 -26.93 4.06 10.51
C GLU A 116 -27.02 5.59 10.32
N ILE A 117 -25.90 6.25 10.03
CA ILE A 117 -25.87 7.69 9.76
C ILE A 117 -26.64 8.01 8.47
N ALA A 118 -26.48 7.20 7.41
CA ALA A 118 -27.22 7.37 6.17
C ALA A 118 -28.74 7.36 6.41
N ALA A 119 -29.21 6.39 7.18
CA ALA A 119 -30.64 6.27 7.52
C ALA A 119 -31.15 7.43 8.39
N ALA A 120 -30.37 7.84 9.40
CA ALA A 120 -30.79 8.90 10.34
C ALA A 120 -30.76 10.29 9.71
N ALA A 121 -29.73 10.62 8.93
CA ALA A 121 -29.49 11.97 8.38
C ALA A 121 -29.84 12.08 6.88
N TRP A 122 -30.40 11.04 6.27
CA TRP A 122 -30.72 10.95 4.84
C TRP A 122 -29.52 11.27 3.92
N VAL A 123 -28.30 11.01 4.37
CA VAL A 123 -27.07 11.22 3.62
C VAL A 123 -26.89 10.11 2.58
N ARG A 124 -26.49 10.50 1.37
CA ARG A 124 -26.03 9.55 0.35
C ARG A 124 -24.52 9.41 0.42
N PHE A 125 -24.04 8.31 0.97
CA PHE A 125 -22.60 8.01 0.93
C PHE A 125 -22.18 7.44 -0.42
N VAL A 126 -20.98 7.88 -0.89
CA VAL A 126 -20.35 7.39 -2.10
C VAL A 126 -18.88 7.08 -1.87
N ASN A 127 -18.30 6.21 -2.70
CA ASN A 127 -16.89 5.85 -2.58
C ASN A 127 -15.97 7.03 -2.94
N ALA A 128 -15.22 7.53 -1.96
CA ALA A 128 -14.24 8.59 -2.14
C ALA A 128 -12.79 8.08 -2.29
N LYS A 129 -12.53 6.78 -2.18
CA LYS A 129 -11.18 6.22 -2.27
C LYS A 129 -10.40 6.75 -3.49
N PRO A 130 -10.96 6.75 -4.74
CA PRO A 130 -10.21 7.24 -5.89
C PRO A 130 -9.78 8.71 -5.77
N MET A 131 -10.62 9.58 -5.18
CA MET A 131 -10.28 10.99 -4.98
C MET A 131 -9.20 11.19 -3.91
N LEU A 132 -9.27 10.41 -2.83
CA LEU A 132 -8.29 10.45 -1.75
C LEU A 132 -6.92 9.96 -2.25
N GLU A 133 -6.89 8.91 -3.06
CA GLU A 133 -5.67 8.42 -3.69
C GLU A 133 -5.04 9.45 -4.62
N GLU A 134 -5.84 10.17 -5.43
CA GLU A 134 -5.34 11.24 -6.32
C GLU A 134 -4.65 12.38 -5.55
N THR A 135 -5.00 12.62 -4.29
CA THR A 135 -4.35 13.69 -3.51
C THR A 135 -2.89 13.39 -3.16
N ARG A 136 -2.48 12.11 -3.22
CA ARG A 136 -1.14 11.64 -2.84
C ARG A 136 -0.43 10.76 -3.88
N ILE A 137 -1.05 10.58 -5.06
CA ILE A 137 -0.48 9.75 -6.13
C ILE A 137 0.85 10.31 -6.64
N ILE A 138 0.99 11.64 -6.64
CA ILE A 138 2.22 12.36 -6.99
C ILE A 138 3.00 12.65 -5.72
N LYS A 139 4.19 12.09 -5.60
CA LYS A 139 5.09 12.28 -4.46
C LYS A 139 5.85 13.60 -4.57
N THR A 140 5.98 14.29 -3.45
CA THR A 140 6.89 15.42 -3.33
C THR A 140 8.34 14.96 -3.38
N ALA A 141 9.28 15.88 -3.56
CA ALA A 141 10.71 15.57 -3.55
C ALA A 141 11.16 14.94 -2.21
N GLU A 142 10.61 15.40 -1.09
CA GLU A 142 10.88 14.84 0.25
C GLU A 142 10.31 13.42 0.40
N GLU A 143 9.08 13.20 -0.03
CA GLU A 143 8.45 11.88 0.02
C GLU A 143 9.20 10.87 -0.87
N LEU A 144 9.67 11.31 -2.04
CA LEU A 144 10.49 10.47 -2.93
C LEU A 144 11.85 10.13 -2.30
N GLU A 145 12.49 11.09 -1.60
CA GLU A 145 13.73 10.82 -0.88
C GLU A 145 13.51 9.83 0.27
N ASN A 146 12.43 9.97 1.01
CA ASN A 146 12.08 9.02 2.07
C ASN A 146 11.76 7.61 1.51
N LEU A 147 11.17 7.51 0.31
CA LEU A 147 11.00 6.23 -0.39
C LEU A 147 12.35 5.59 -0.77
N ARG A 148 13.34 6.39 -1.24
CA ARG A 148 14.70 5.89 -1.51
C ARG A 148 15.37 5.35 -0.25
N LEU A 149 15.24 6.07 0.86
CA LEU A 149 15.79 5.65 2.14
C LEU A 149 15.12 4.39 2.67
N SER A 150 13.79 4.29 2.54
CA SER A 150 13.03 3.10 2.91
C SER A 150 13.43 1.88 2.05
N ALA A 151 13.57 2.05 0.73
CA ALA A 151 14.06 1.00 -0.17
C ALA A 151 15.51 0.59 0.13
N ALA A 152 16.37 1.54 0.52
CA ALA A 152 17.74 1.24 0.89
C ALA A 152 17.85 0.40 2.19
N ILE A 153 16.86 0.51 3.09
CA ILE A 153 16.77 -0.38 4.27
C ILE A 153 16.53 -1.82 3.80
N THR A 154 15.54 -2.05 2.93
CA THR A 154 15.25 -3.41 2.43
C THR A 154 16.42 -4.00 1.65
N ASP A 155 17.15 -3.20 0.88
CA ASP A 155 18.38 -3.66 0.19
C ASP A 155 19.46 -4.15 1.17
N LYS A 156 19.70 -3.44 2.26
CA LYS A 156 20.65 -3.87 3.31
C LYS A 156 20.19 -5.14 4.00
N VAL A 157 18.92 -5.19 4.38
CA VAL A 157 18.33 -6.36 5.05
C VAL A 157 18.37 -7.59 4.15
N PHE A 158 18.18 -7.42 2.83
CA PHE A 158 18.37 -8.52 1.88
C PHE A 158 19.79 -9.06 1.87
N SER A 159 20.78 -8.20 1.87
CA SER A 159 22.18 -8.60 1.98
C SER A 159 22.46 -9.37 3.28
N ASP A 160 21.92 -8.90 4.40
CA ASP A 160 22.12 -9.53 5.71
C ASP A 160 21.44 -10.91 5.78
N VAL A 161 20.20 -11.03 5.28
CA VAL A 161 19.41 -12.27 5.36
C VAL A 161 19.97 -13.38 4.46
N THR A 162 20.57 -13.06 3.32
CA THR A 162 21.25 -14.06 2.47
C THR A 162 22.42 -14.73 3.19
N GLY A 163 23.09 -13.99 4.08
CA GLY A 163 24.13 -14.53 4.97
C GLY A 163 23.60 -15.31 6.18
N PHE A 164 22.32 -15.19 6.50
CA PHE A 164 21.69 -15.81 7.67
C PHE A 164 21.03 -17.15 7.37
N ILE A 165 20.27 -17.25 6.26
CA ILE A 165 19.46 -18.43 5.91
C ILE A 165 20.32 -19.69 5.80
N ARG A 166 19.85 -20.80 6.42
CA ARG A 166 20.47 -22.13 6.38
C ARG A 166 19.38 -23.21 6.26
N PRO A 167 19.70 -24.38 5.65
CA PRO A 167 18.81 -25.55 5.73
C PRO A 167 18.46 -25.89 7.17
N GLY A 168 17.23 -26.28 7.42
CA GLY A 168 16.69 -26.64 8.72
C GLY A 168 16.10 -25.47 9.53
N MET A 169 16.36 -24.22 9.16
CA MET A 169 15.68 -23.07 9.76
C MET A 169 14.20 -23.05 9.38
N ARG A 170 13.34 -22.60 10.29
CA ARG A 170 11.93 -22.37 9.98
C ARG A 170 11.75 -21.00 9.29
N GLU A 171 10.73 -20.91 8.45
CA GLU A 171 10.34 -19.66 7.80
C GLU A 171 10.12 -18.52 8.81
N ALA A 172 9.52 -18.84 9.98
CA ALA A 172 9.32 -17.88 11.08
C ALA A 172 10.64 -17.30 11.62
N GLU A 173 11.70 -18.11 11.75
CA GLU A 173 13.00 -17.64 12.26
C GLU A 173 13.64 -16.63 11.28
N ILE A 174 13.44 -16.82 9.98
CA ILE A 174 13.90 -15.88 8.95
C ILE A 174 13.06 -14.60 9.00
N LYS A 175 11.75 -14.71 9.19
CA LYS A 175 10.85 -13.59 9.33
C LYS A 175 11.22 -12.72 10.54
N ASP A 176 11.49 -13.34 11.68
CA ASP A 176 11.93 -12.64 12.90
C ASP A 176 13.25 -11.91 12.68
N PHE A 177 14.19 -12.56 11.96
CA PHE A 177 15.45 -11.91 11.56
C PHE A 177 15.22 -10.69 10.67
N LEU A 178 14.36 -10.80 9.63
CA LEU A 178 14.02 -9.68 8.76
C LEU A 178 13.45 -8.51 9.55
N PHE A 179 12.57 -8.76 10.51
CA PHE A 179 11.98 -7.72 11.36
C PHE A 179 13.04 -7.02 12.21
N ALA A 180 13.88 -7.78 12.90
CA ALA A 180 14.94 -7.24 13.72
C ALA A 180 15.94 -6.38 12.91
N GLU A 181 16.31 -6.85 11.70
CA GLU A 181 17.24 -6.12 10.85
C GLU A 181 16.61 -4.84 10.26
N MET A 182 15.34 -4.88 9.85
CA MET A 182 14.64 -3.66 9.40
C MET A 182 14.60 -2.60 10.51
N GLU A 183 14.26 -3.00 11.75
CA GLU A 183 14.27 -2.10 12.90
C GLU A 183 15.69 -1.60 13.23
N ARG A 184 16.70 -2.46 13.19
CA ARG A 184 18.11 -2.10 13.41
C ARG A 184 18.60 -1.03 12.41
N HIS A 185 18.10 -1.08 11.17
CA HIS A 185 18.41 -0.10 10.13
C HIS A 185 17.51 1.16 10.14
N GLY A 186 16.64 1.30 11.16
CA GLY A 186 15.80 2.47 11.36
C GLY A 186 14.42 2.42 10.69
N GLY A 187 14.05 1.27 10.12
CA GLY A 187 12.69 1.01 9.65
C GLY A 187 11.72 0.82 10.80
N VAL A 188 10.48 1.20 10.62
CA VAL A 188 9.38 0.97 11.56
C VAL A 188 8.25 0.22 10.87
N LYS A 189 7.35 -0.39 11.64
CA LYS A 189 6.23 -1.20 11.12
C LYS A 189 6.71 -2.27 10.12
N PRO A 190 7.70 -3.11 10.45
CA PRO A 190 8.18 -4.14 9.54
C PRO A 190 7.08 -5.14 9.21
N TRP A 191 7.10 -5.63 7.98
CA TRP A 191 6.24 -6.73 7.52
C TRP A 191 7.04 -7.66 6.62
N ALA A 192 6.70 -8.94 6.61
CA ALA A 192 7.35 -9.91 5.73
C ALA A 192 6.47 -11.14 5.47
N ILE A 193 6.59 -11.65 4.25
CA ILE A 193 6.23 -12.98 3.82
C ILE A 193 7.53 -13.75 3.59
N VAL A 194 7.72 -14.84 4.31
CA VAL A 194 8.81 -15.80 4.09
C VAL A 194 8.16 -17.13 3.77
N ALA A 195 8.36 -17.61 2.55
CA ALA A 195 7.71 -18.82 2.07
C ALA A 195 8.73 -19.71 1.35
N SER A 196 8.80 -20.99 1.72
CA SER A 196 9.78 -21.93 1.19
C SER A 196 9.14 -23.12 0.47
N GLY A 197 9.80 -23.64 -0.57
CA GLY A 197 9.32 -24.76 -1.36
C GLY A 197 7.88 -24.58 -1.80
N PRO A 198 6.96 -25.55 -1.56
CA PRO A 198 5.57 -25.45 -1.97
C PRO A 198 4.78 -24.27 -1.38
N ASN A 199 5.18 -23.76 -0.21
CA ASN A 199 4.54 -22.63 0.44
C ASN A 199 4.73 -21.33 -0.37
N SER A 200 5.84 -21.19 -1.09
CA SER A 200 6.11 -20.02 -1.92
C SER A 200 5.13 -19.84 -3.10
N ALA A 201 4.37 -20.89 -3.45
CA ALA A 201 3.31 -20.81 -4.44
C ALA A 201 2.03 -20.08 -3.94
N PHE A 202 1.97 -19.73 -2.64
CA PHE A 202 0.88 -18.93 -2.08
C PHE A 202 1.29 -17.46 -2.00
N PRO A 203 0.72 -16.55 -2.83
CA PRO A 203 1.17 -15.15 -2.91
C PRO A 203 1.14 -14.40 -1.57
N HIS A 204 0.15 -14.68 -0.70
CA HIS A 204 0.00 -14.09 0.63
C HIS A 204 0.11 -15.16 1.72
N TYR A 205 1.23 -15.88 1.74
CA TYR A 205 1.47 -16.93 2.73
C TYR A 205 1.65 -16.36 4.14
N LEU A 206 0.85 -16.87 5.09
CA LEU A 206 0.86 -16.42 6.49
C LEU A 206 1.45 -17.46 7.46
N GLY A 207 1.94 -18.60 6.97
CA GLY A 207 2.55 -19.63 7.80
C GLY A 207 3.93 -19.23 8.31
N GLY A 208 4.73 -20.21 8.70
CA GLY A 208 6.07 -19.97 9.23
C GLY A 208 6.72 -21.22 9.86
N GLU A 209 5.96 -22.28 10.00
CA GLU A 209 6.42 -23.47 10.73
C GLU A 209 7.24 -24.45 9.88
N ARG A 210 7.23 -24.32 8.55
CA ARG A 210 7.99 -25.19 7.67
C ARG A 210 9.49 -24.95 7.85
N ALA A 211 10.25 -26.04 8.03
CA ALA A 211 11.70 -26.02 7.98
C ALA A 211 12.17 -26.01 6.51
N ILE A 212 13.13 -25.15 6.20
CA ILE A 212 13.73 -25.04 4.86
C ILE A 212 14.56 -26.28 4.56
N GLU A 213 14.40 -26.83 3.39
CA GLU A 213 15.11 -27.98 2.88
C GLU A 213 16.11 -27.60 1.77
N THR A 214 17.09 -28.49 1.54
CA THR A 214 17.99 -28.35 0.38
C THR A 214 17.19 -28.42 -0.92
N LEU A 215 17.52 -27.58 -1.90
CA LEU A 215 16.82 -27.36 -3.15
C LEU A 215 15.49 -26.62 -3.01
N ASP A 216 15.16 -26.07 -1.83
CA ASP A 216 14.04 -25.19 -1.72
C ASP A 216 14.29 -23.85 -2.43
N VAL A 217 13.22 -23.35 -3.00
CA VAL A 217 13.04 -21.93 -3.31
C VAL A 217 12.62 -21.24 -2.02
N VAL A 218 13.21 -20.11 -1.69
CA VAL A 218 12.75 -19.24 -0.59
C VAL A 218 12.40 -17.89 -1.16
N LEU A 219 11.11 -17.61 -1.17
CA LEU A 219 10.57 -16.28 -1.51
C LEU A 219 10.59 -15.43 -0.25
N LEU A 220 11.27 -14.29 -0.34
CA LEU A 220 11.33 -13.24 0.64
C LEU A 220 10.61 -12.02 0.05
N ASP A 221 9.52 -11.60 0.66
CA ASP A 221 8.73 -10.45 0.26
C ASP A 221 8.50 -9.61 1.51
N PHE A 222 9.15 -8.45 1.59
CA PHE A 222 9.24 -7.71 2.83
C PHE A 222 9.44 -6.21 2.63
N GLY A 223 9.06 -5.48 3.66
CA GLY A 223 9.22 -4.04 3.69
C GLY A 223 9.05 -3.45 5.09
N CYS A 224 9.31 -2.18 5.19
CA CYS A 224 9.12 -1.38 6.39
C CYS A 224 8.65 0.03 6.02
N THR A 225 8.48 0.86 7.02
CA THR A 225 8.18 2.28 6.82
C THR A 225 9.36 3.10 7.33
N TYR A 226 9.75 4.13 6.58
CA TYR A 226 10.72 5.14 7.00
C TYR A 226 10.16 6.53 6.72
N ASN A 227 10.06 7.38 7.75
CA ASN A 227 9.46 8.72 7.66
C ASN A 227 8.12 8.70 6.90
N ASP A 228 7.20 7.83 7.31
CA ASP A 228 5.88 7.60 6.73
C ASP A 228 5.85 7.01 5.31
N MET A 229 6.99 6.73 4.68
CA MET A 229 7.05 6.10 3.35
C MET A 229 7.36 4.61 3.46
N CYS A 230 6.52 3.79 2.84
CA CYS A 230 6.65 2.34 2.83
C CYS A 230 7.71 1.88 1.82
N SER A 231 8.42 0.80 2.15
CA SER A 231 9.17 0.00 1.19
C SER A 231 8.51 -1.34 0.91
N ASP A 232 8.84 -1.91 -0.24
CA ASP A 232 8.37 -3.19 -0.71
C ASP A 232 9.41 -3.80 -1.64
N MET A 233 9.79 -5.06 -1.38
CA MET A 233 10.75 -5.77 -2.21
C MET A 233 10.58 -7.28 -2.10
N SER A 234 10.42 -7.94 -3.24
CA SER A 234 10.50 -9.40 -3.29
C SER A 234 11.78 -9.87 -3.93
N ARG A 235 12.39 -10.87 -3.32
CA ARG A 235 13.52 -11.64 -3.86
C ARG A 235 13.33 -13.13 -3.63
N THR A 236 13.83 -13.89 -4.56
CA THR A 236 13.82 -15.36 -4.49
C THR A 236 15.25 -15.88 -4.40
N VAL A 237 15.55 -16.70 -3.40
CA VAL A 237 16.84 -17.35 -3.24
C VAL A 237 16.69 -18.88 -3.24
N PHE A 238 17.78 -19.60 -3.48
CA PHE A 238 17.81 -21.07 -3.62
C PHE A 238 18.74 -21.67 -2.58
N VAL A 239 18.32 -22.75 -1.94
CA VAL A 239 19.04 -23.33 -0.81
C VAL A 239 19.85 -24.56 -1.24
N GLY A 240 21.18 -24.50 -1.14
CA GLY A 240 22.08 -25.61 -1.43
C GLY A 240 22.19 -26.02 -2.91
N GLY A 241 21.35 -25.42 -3.77
CA GLY A 241 21.34 -25.72 -5.21
C GLY A 241 20.08 -25.21 -5.91
N VAL A 242 20.00 -25.39 -7.22
CA VAL A 242 18.88 -24.96 -8.05
C VAL A 242 18.63 -26.00 -9.14
N THR A 243 17.40 -26.40 -9.37
CA THR A 243 17.01 -27.27 -10.49
C THR A 243 16.90 -26.50 -11.79
N ASP A 244 16.90 -27.20 -12.94
CA ASP A 244 16.75 -26.55 -14.25
C ASP A 244 15.36 -25.87 -14.39
N GLU A 245 14.29 -26.49 -13.85
CA GLU A 245 12.96 -25.89 -13.83
C GLU A 245 12.94 -24.60 -13.01
N GLN A 246 13.50 -24.60 -11.80
CA GLN A 246 13.59 -23.44 -10.93
C GLN A 246 14.39 -22.31 -11.58
N ARG A 247 15.55 -22.63 -12.17
CA ARG A 247 16.39 -21.66 -12.89
C ARG A 247 15.61 -21.02 -14.04
N ASN A 248 14.95 -21.83 -14.86
CA ASN A 248 14.17 -21.36 -16.00
C ASN A 248 13.04 -20.42 -15.57
N VAL A 249 12.27 -20.79 -14.54
CA VAL A 249 11.16 -19.96 -14.03
C VAL A 249 11.68 -18.66 -13.43
N TYR A 250 12.80 -18.72 -12.67
CA TYR A 250 13.42 -17.52 -12.11
C TYR A 250 13.83 -16.53 -13.18
N GLU A 251 14.52 -16.99 -14.23
CA GLU A 251 14.93 -16.14 -15.36
C GLU A 251 13.74 -15.52 -16.10
N ILE A 252 12.62 -16.23 -16.17
CA ILE A 252 11.39 -15.70 -16.76
C ILE A 252 10.84 -14.57 -15.89
N CYS A 253 10.72 -14.77 -14.55
CA CYS A 253 10.27 -13.72 -13.61
C CYS A 253 11.20 -12.50 -13.66
N ARG A 254 12.53 -12.71 -13.60
CA ARG A 254 13.51 -11.64 -13.68
C ARG A 254 13.34 -10.81 -14.95
N ARG A 255 13.28 -11.47 -16.12
CA ARG A 255 13.08 -10.79 -17.41
C ARG A 255 11.74 -10.05 -17.48
N ALA A 256 10.66 -10.62 -16.90
CA ALA A 256 9.36 -9.96 -16.86
C ALA A 256 9.42 -8.66 -16.05
N THR A 257 10.10 -8.68 -14.89
CA THR A 257 10.33 -7.49 -14.07
C THR A 257 11.14 -6.43 -14.83
N GLU A 258 12.27 -6.83 -15.42
CA GLU A 258 13.15 -5.92 -16.18
C GLU A 258 12.42 -5.32 -17.40
N THR A 259 11.61 -6.13 -18.10
CA THR A 259 10.82 -5.66 -19.26
C THR A 259 9.72 -4.70 -18.83
N GLY A 260 9.02 -4.99 -17.73
CA GLY A 260 8.04 -4.07 -17.14
C GLY A 260 8.66 -2.74 -16.72
N GLN A 261 9.81 -2.78 -16.03
CA GLN A 261 10.56 -1.57 -15.64
C GLN A 261 11.02 -0.75 -16.84
N ALA A 262 11.53 -1.42 -17.89
CA ALA A 262 11.98 -0.75 -19.12
C ALA A 262 10.84 -0.07 -19.89
N ALA A 263 9.58 -0.54 -19.73
CA ALA A 263 8.40 0.07 -20.31
C ALA A 263 7.92 1.33 -19.55
N CYS A 264 8.45 1.56 -18.34
CA CYS A 264 8.06 2.71 -17.52
C CYS A 264 8.77 3.99 -18.00
N CYS A 265 8.00 5.01 -18.32
CA CYS A 265 8.46 6.38 -18.53
C CYS A 265 7.31 7.36 -18.32
N GLU A 266 7.61 8.65 -18.24
CA GLU A 266 6.57 9.68 -18.23
C GLU A 266 5.67 9.55 -19.47
N GLY A 267 4.34 9.58 -19.27
CA GLY A 267 3.35 9.43 -20.32
C GLY A 267 3.07 7.98 -20.75
N ALA A 268 3.82 6.98 -20.25
CA ALA A 268 3.57 5.58 -20.56
C ALA A 268 2.15 5.17 -20.16
N PHE A 269 1.47 4.42 -21.02
CA PHE A 269 0.12 3.91 -20.76
C PHE A 269 0.21 2.65 -19.90
N ILE A 270 -0.41 2.66 -18.72
CA ILE A 270 -0.26 1.58 -17.73
C ILE A 270 -0.61 0.19 -18.27
N PRO A 271 -1.68 -0.01 -19.09
CA PRO A 271 -1.94 -1.29 -19.73
C PRO A 271 -0.80 -1.83 -20.60
N ASP A 272 -0.02 -0.95 -21.23
CA ASP A 272 1.13 -1.38 -22.05
C ASP A 272 2.28 -1.89 -21.19
N ILE A 273 2.44 -1.34 -19.97
CA ILE A 273 3.42 -1.82 -18.98
C ILE A 273 3.01 -3.20 -18.45
N ASP A 274 1.72 -3.37 -18.09
CA ASP A 274 1.20 -4.69 -17.69
C ASP A 274 1.43 -5.72 -18.81
N LYS A 275 1.09 -5.34 -20.04
CA LYS A 275 1.27 -6.21 -21.20
C LYS A 275 2.73 -6.59 -21.42
N ALA A 276 3.65 -5.64 -21.32
CA ALA A 276 5.07 -5.87 -21.52
C ALA A 276 5.65 -6.92 -20.56
N ALA A 277 5.33 -6.81 -19.27
CA ALA A 277 5.75 -7.79 -18.27
C ALA A 277 5.02 -9.13 -18.43
N ARG A 278 3.70 -9.11 -18.64
CA ARG A 278 2.86 -10.29 -18.76
C ARG A 278 3.19 -11.13 -19.98
N ASP A 279 3.43 -10.51 -21.13
CA ASP A 279 3.80 -11.22 -22.37
C ASP A 279 5.07 -12.08 -22.21
N VAL A 280 6.02 -11.68 -21.36
CA VAL A 280 7.23 -12.49 -21.10
C VAL A 280 6.87 -13.83 -20.46
N ILE A 281 5.95 -13.81 -19.49
CA ILE A 281 5.50 -15.00 -18.75
C ILE A 281 4.57 -15.84 -19.63
N ASP A 282 3.64 -15.20 -20.37
CA ASP A 282 2.69 -15.86 -21.25
C ASP A 282 3.40 -16.60 -22.40
N ASN A 283 4.35 -15.94 -23.07
CA ASN A 283 5.14 -16.52 -24.16
C ASN A 283 6.05 -17.67 -23.70
N ALA A 284 6.39 -17.70 -22.42
CA ALA A 284 7.15 -18.80 -21.82
C ALA A 284 6.25 -19.99 -21.40
N GLY A 285 4.92 -19.89 -21.54
CA GLY A 285 3.96 -20.93 -21.23
C GLY A 285 3.53 -20.97 -19.76
N TYR A 286 3.78 -19.91 -18.98
CA TYR A 286 3.43 -19.82 -17.57
C TYR A 286 2.30 -18.83 -17.27
N GLY A 287 1.59 -18.31 -18.27
CA GLY A 287 0.57 -17.27 -18.11
C GLY A 287 -0.53 -17.61 -17.12
N GLU A 288 -1.01 -18.87 -17.08
CA GLU A 288 -2.02 -19.33 -16.11
C GLU A 288 -1.57 -19.26 -14.65
N TYR A 289 -0.24 -19.19 -14.41
CA TYR A 289 0.38 -19.11 -13.09
C TYR A 289 0.75 -17.68 -12.68
N PHE A 290 0.54 -16.69 -13.54
CA PHE A 290 0.68 -15.26 -13.21
C PHE A 290 -0.69 -14.65 -12.92
N ILE A 291 -1.15 -14.79 -11.69
CA ILE A 291 -2.53 -14.53 -11.26
C ILE A 291 -2.77 -13.16 -10.64
N ASN A 292 -1.71 -12.37 -10.39
CA ASN A 292 -1.79 -11.04 -9.79
C ASN A 292 -1.63 -9.93 -10.84
N ARG A 293 -1.83 -8.67 -10.41
CA ARG A 293 -1.44 -7.47 -11.17
C ARG A 293 0.08 -7.39 -11.27
N VAL A 294 0.61 -6.61 -12.23
CA VAL A 294 2.05 -6.42 -12.41
C VAL A 294 2.66 -5.57 -11.30
N GLY A 295 1.86 -4.71 -10.64
CA GLY A 295 2.31 -3.90 -9.53
C GLY A 295 1.24 -2.98 -8.97
N HIS A 296 1.60 -2.22 -7.97
CA HIS A 296 0.73 -1.27 -7.26
C HIS A 296 1.50 -0.01 -6.87
N GLY A 297 0.80 1.09 -6.71
CA GLY A 297 1.37 2.30 -6.13
C GLY A 297 1.83 2.07 -4.70
N ILE A 298 2.84 2.83 -4.30
CA ILE A 298 3.42 2.78 -2.96
C ILE A 298 3.74 4.19 -2.47
N GLY A 299 3.67 4.38 -1.16
CA GLY A 299 3.96 5.65 -0.51
C GLY A 299 3.61 5.60 0.96
N TYR A 300 2.58 6.32 1.38
CA TYR A 300 2.04 6.27 2.75
C TYR A 300 1.43 4.92 3.11
N MET A 301 1.00 4.18 2.11
CA MET A 301 0.52 2.80 2.24
C MET A 301 1.39 1.89 1.38
N GLY A 302 1.55 0.63 1.80
CA GLY A 302 2.19 -0.40 0.97
C GLY A 302 1.43 -0.56 -0.36
N HIS A 303 0.10 -0.53 -0.33
CA HIS A 303 -0.73 -0.56 -1.54
C HIS A 303 -1.58 0.71 -1.67
N GLU A 304 -1.30 1.53 -2.69
CA GLU A 304 -2.10 2.69 -3.07
C GLU A 304 -2.14 2.84 -4.60
N ALA A 305 -2.71 3.92 -5.13
CA ALA A 305 -2.68 4.18 -6.57
C ALA A 305 -1.28 4.68 -7.02
N PRO A 306 -0.89 4.37 -8.30
CA PRO A 306 -1.68 3.68 -9.33
C PRO A 306 -1.48 2.15 -9.30
N ASP A 307 -2.54 1.36 -9.51
CA ASP A 307 -2.38 -0.06 -9.86
C ASP A 307 -1.75 -0.19 -11.25
N ILE A 308 -0.71 -1.01 -11.39
CA ILE A 308 -0.12 -1.40 -12.68
C ILE A 308 -0.80 -2.68 -13.15
N LYS A 309 -1.86 -2.49 -13.94
CA LYS A 309 -2.73 -3.56 -14.46
C LYS A 309 -3.42 -3.16 -15.76
N ALA A 310 -3.78 -4.14 -16.57
CA ALA A 310 -4.43 -3.94 -17.87
C ALA A 310 -5.72 -3.11 -17.83
N SER A 311 -6.46 -3.14 -16.70
CA SER A 311 -7.71 -2.40 -16.56
C SER A 311 -7.55 -0.96 -16.06
N ASN A 312 -6.33 -0.47 -15.82
CA ASN A 312 -6.08 0.90 -15.39
C ASN A 312 -5.77 1.82 -16.58
N PRO A 313 -6.69 2.69 -17.05
CA PRO A 313 -6.50 3.49 -18.26
C PRO A 313 -5.64 4.73 -18.04
N LYS A 314 -4.94 4.86 -16.92
CA LYS A 314 -4.08 6.01 -16.63
C LYS A 314 -2.76 5.95 -17.40
N ARG A 315 -2.12 7.12 -17.48
CA ARG A 315 -0.74 7.26 -17.91
C ARG A 315 0.13 7.61 -16.71
N LEU A 316 1.39 7.20 -16.77
CA LEU A 316 2.36 7.56 -15.74
C LEU A 316 2.72 9.04 -15.81
N GLU A 317 2.81 9.66 -14.63
CA GLU A 317 3.20 11.04 -14.45
C GLU A 317 4.40 11.13 -13.51
N LYS A 318 5.18 12.21 -13.63
CA LYS A 318 6.28 12.49 -12.70
C LYS A 318 5.78 12.54 -11.26
N GLY A 319 6.55 11.98 -10.36
CA GLY A 319 6.20 11.81 -8.94
C GLY A 319 5.40 10.56 -8.63
N MET A 320 4.93 9.79 -9.61
CA MET A 320 4.32 8.50 -9.35
C MET A 320 5.37 7.47 -8.93
N CYS A 321 5.06 6.69 -7.88
CA CYS A 321 5.87 5.59 -7.38
C CYS A 321 5.01 4.33 -7.25
N PHE A 322 5.54 3.20 -7.70
CA PHE A 322 4.81 1.93 -7.76
C PHE A 322 5.76 0.74 -7.79
N SER A 323 5.26 -0.47 -7.44
CA SER A 323 6.00 -1.71 -7.61
C SER A 323 5.92 -2.22 -9.06
N ILE A 324 6.92 -3.01 -9.47
CA ILE A 324 6.89 -3.92 -10.62
C ILE A 324 7.29 -5.29 -10.09
N GLU A 325 6.33 -6.21 -10.03
CA GLU A 325 6.40 -7.46 -9.27
C GLU A 325 5.80 -8.69 -9.98
N PRO A 326 6.06 -8.91 -11.28
CA PRO A 326 5.54 -10.10 -11.93
C PRO A 326 6.14 -11.37 -11.31
N GLY A 327 5.31 -12.40 -11.14
CA GLY A 327 5.71 -13.66 -10.55
C GLY A 327 4.98 -14.86 -11.15
N VAL A 328 5.52 -16.05 -10.88
CA VAL A 328 4.93 -17.34 -11.30
C VAL A 328 4.70 -18.17 -10.06
N ASN A 329 3.47 -18.65 -9.87
CA ASN A 329 3.05 -19.45 -8.72
C ASN A 329 2.62 -20.85 -9.20
N LEU A 330 3.49 -21.87 -9.03
CA LEU A 330 3.22 -23.26 -9.43
C LEU A 330 2.67 -24.05 -8.24
N PRO A 331 1.35 -24.31 -8.18
CA PRO A 331 0.73 -24.96 -7.03
C PRO A 331 1.38 -26.32 -6.70
N GLY A 332 1.72 -26.51 -5.42
CA GLY A 332 2.35 -27.73 -4.93
C GLY A 332 3.83 -27.90 -5.28
N LYS A 333 4.43 -26.95 -6.01
CA LYS A 333 5.86 -26.93 -6.34
C LYS A 333 6.57 -25.76 -5.69
N PHE A 334 6.43 -24.55 -6.24
CA PHE A 334 7.05 -23.31 -5.75
C PHE A 334 6.42 -22.10 -6.42
N GLY A 335 6.64 -20.91 -5.84
CA GLY A 335 6.41 -19.62 -6.45
C GLY A 335 7.67 -18.76 -6.41
N MET A 336 7.79 -17.85 -7.36
CA MET A 336 8.92 -16.95 -7.50
C MET A 336 8.45 -15.56 -7.90
N ARG A 337 9.12 -14.54 -7.36
CA ARG A 337 8.90 -13.13 -7.69
C ARG A 337 10.22 -12.37 -7.61
N VAL A 338 10.39 -11.39 -8.49
CA VAL A 338 11.40 -10.35 -8.40
C VAL A 338 10.68 -9.02 -8.47
N GLU A 339 10.83 -8.21 -7.45
CA GLU A 339 10.10 -6.97 -7.28
C GLU A 339 11.00 -5.81 -6.93
N ASN A 340 10.70 -4.64 -7.48
CA ASN A 340 11.28 -3.38 -7.09
C ASN A 340 10.25 -2.26 -7.11
N ILE A 341 10.51 -1.24 -6.31
CA ILE A 341 9.83 0.06 -6.42
C ILE A 341 10.44 0.84 -7.59
N VAL A 342 9.58 1.41 -8.41
CA VAL A 342 9.93 2.28 -9.54
C VAL A 342 9.34 3.66 -9.29
N ALA A 343 10.11 4.71 -9.56
CA ALA A 343 9.67 6.10 -9.50
C ALA A 343 9.83 6.78 -10.86
N ILE A 344 8.86 7.59 -11.25
CA ILE A 344 8.97 8.49 -12.41
C ILE A 344 9.47 9.84 -11.89
N THR A 345 10.71 10.18 -12.24
CA THR A 345 11.40 11.37 -11.74
C THR A 345 11.59 12.43 -12.82
N GLU A 346 12.09 13.60 -12.46
CA GLU A 346 12.45 14.65 -13.41
C GLU A 346 13.54 14.23 -14.41
N THR A 347 14.38 13.27 -14.02
CA THR A 347 15.49 12.77 -14.85
C THR A 347 15.16 11.48 -15.59
N GLY A 348 13.94 10.96 -15.44
CA GLY A 348 13.47 9.71 -16.05
C GLY A 348 13.04 8.67 -15.03
N THR A 349 12.98 7.43 -15.46
CA THR A 349 12.58 6.30 -14.62
C THR A 349 13.72 5.88 -13.69
N GLU A 350 13.43 5.74 -12.41
CA GLU A 350 14.37 5.29 -11.39
C GLU A 350 13.85 4.03 -10.71
N VAL A 351 14.66 2.97 -10.65
CA VAL A 351 14.43 1.81 -9.81
C VAL A 351 15.05 2.08 -8.44
N LEU A 352 14.26 2.12 -7.37
CA LEU A 352 14.73 2.52 -6.04
C LEU A 352 15.53 1.43 -5.36
N ASN A 353 15.11 0.16 -5.44
CA ASN A 353 15.86 -0.98 -4.91
C ASN A 353 17.10 -1.25 -5.76
N LYS A 354 18.23 -1.48 -5.09
CA LYS A 354 19.53 -1.71 -5.73
C LYS A 354 20.06 -3.13 -5.54
N SER A 355 19.35 -3.97 -4.80
CA SER A 355 19.69 -5.39 -4.63
C SER A 355 19.69 -6.11 -5.96
N THR A 356 20.65 -7.02 -6.15
CA THR A 356 20.81 -7.78 -7.38
C THR A 356 19.57 -8.58 -7.77
N HIS A 357 19.36 -8.72 -9.09
CA HIS A 357 18.40 -9.66 -9.68
C HIS A 357 19.07 -10.97 -10.12
N GLU A 358 20.36 -11.12 -9.87
CA GLU A 358 21.05 -12.37 -10.21
C GLU A 358 20.55 -13.51 -9.31
N LEU A 359 20.56 -14.74 -9.84
CA LEU A 359 20.17 -15.94 -9.11
C LEU A 359 21.16 -16.20 -7.97
N ILE A 360 20.66 -16.26 -6.74
CA ILE A 360 21.47 -16.48 -5.53
C ILE A 360 21.23 -17.89 -5.00
N ILE A 361 22.30 -18.67 -4.86
CA ILE A 361 22.30 -19.95 -4.15
C ILE A 361 23.00 -19.75 -2.81
N ILE A 362 22.35 -20.12 -1.73
CA ILE A 362 22.82 -20.01 -0.33
C ILE A 362 23.00 -21.37 0.29
#